data_af1ebb64b88cf884d7efba8cc349b3bd
#
_entry.id   af1ebb64b88cf884d7efba8cc349b3bd
#
_cell.length_a   1.000
_cell.length_b   1.000
_cell.length_c   1.000
_cell.angle_alpha   90.00
_cell.angle_beta   90.00
_cell.angle_gamma   90.00
#
_symmetry.space_group_name_H-M   'P 1'
#
loop_
_entity.id
_entity.type
_entity.pdbx_description
1 polymer ?
#
loop_
_entity_poly.entity_id
_entity_poly.type
_entity_poly.pdbx_seq_one_letter_code
_entity_poly.pdbx_strand_id
1 'polypeptide(L)'
;GIIALIAMLLNIINGSIGYVAYEGRIDPDTLTIDGITIEQQSQEQLIALMQNELSKGAYNKLENEKPFAERSRSEIYQLVLERIVRIEVVGNWNLWESLTQADQIKATVAQDYPKATLKFISWLTSDFVTRPQSSEPFTAGIRTAALGSLWTILFTILIAFPIGVGAAIYLEEYATGNRLNRIIQTNINNLAGVPSIVYG
;
A
#
# COMPACT_ATOMS: atom_id res chain seq x y z
N GLY A 1 5.30 -1.49 -26.62
CA GLY A 1 5.39 -2.30 -25.36
C GLY A 1 6.46 -1.80 -24.43
N ILE A 2 7.76 -2.05 -24.71
CA ILE A 2 8.88 -1.77 -23.78
C ILE A 2 8.99 -0.28 -23.42
N ILE A 3 8.88 0.63 -24.38
CA ILE A 3 8.94 2.10 -24.13
C ILE A 3 7.84 2.53 -23.16
N ALA A 4 6.63 2.01 -23.33
CA ALA A 4 5.51 2.33 -22.43
C ALA A 4 5.75 1.82 -21.01
N LEU A 5 6.33 0.63 -20.85
CA LEU A 5 6.70 0.08 -19.55
C LEU A 5 7.79 0.90 -18.88
N ILE A 6 8.82 1.33 -19.61
CA ILE A 6 9.87 2.21 -19.09
C ILE A 6 9.28 3.56 -18.66
N ALA A 7 8.44 4.18 -19.49
CA ALA A 7 7.79 5.44 -19.17
C ALA A 7 6.91 5.33 -17.91
N MET A 8 6.16 4.23 -17.79
CA MET A 8 5.36 3.95 -16.59
C MET A 8 6.22 3.78 -15.35
N LEU A 9 7.32 3.03 -15.44
CA LEU A 9 8.26 2.84 -14.33
C LEU A 9 8.88 4.16 -13.89
N LEU A 10 9.35 4.97 -14.83
CA LEU A 10 9.90 6.29 -14.53
C LEU A 10 8.87 7.21 -13.87
N ASN A 11 7.61 7.17 -14.32
CA ASN A 11 6.54 7.94 -13.71
C ASN A 11 6.25 7.50 -12.28
N ILE A 12 6.24 6.18 -12.00
CA ILE A 12 6.09 5.64 -10.65
C ILE A 12 7.24 6.11 -9.75
N ILE A 13 8.48 5.99 -10.20
CA ILE A 13 9.65 6.45 -9.43
C ILE A 13 9.55 7.95 -9.16
N ASN A 14 9.22 8.75 -10.17
CA ASN A 14 9.06 10.19 -10.04
C ASN A 14 7.97 10.57 -9.02
N GLY A 15 6.84 9.87 -9.01
CA GLY A 15 5.76 10.11 -8.06
C GLY A 15 5.99 9.54 -6.66
N SER A 16 6.96 8.62 -6.51
CA SER A 16 7.21 7.93 -5.24
C SER A 16 8.27 8.59 -4.36
N ILE A 17 8.94 9.62 -4.84
CA ILE A 17 10.02 10.32 -4.13
C ILE A 17 9.78 11.81 -4.28
N GLY A 18 9.95 12.58 -3.20
CA GLY A 18 9.86 14.02 -3.28
C GLY A 18 9.57 14.70 -1.95
N TYR A 19 9.27 16.00 -2.02
CA TYR A 19 8.85 16.76 -0.85
C TYR A 19 7.40 16.45 -0.50
N VAL A 20 7.16 16.25 0.79
CA VAL A 20 5.83 16.12 1.37
C VAL A 20 5.70 17.09 2.53
N ALA A 21 4.69 17.93 2.48
CA ALA A 21 4.27 18.78 3.59
C ALA A 21 3.12 18.09 4.32
N TYR A 22 3.24 17.96 5.62
CA TYR A 22 2.20 17.34 6.44
C TYR A 22 2.00 18.10 7.74
N GLU A 23 0.77 18.12 8.20
CA GLU A 23 0.39 18.67 9.49
C GLU A 23 -0.15 17.53 10.38
N GLY A 24 0.24 17.55 11.66
CA GLY A 24 -0.39 16.72 12.67
C GLY A 24 -1.48 17.50 13.37
N ARG A 25 -2.62 16.89 13.66
CA ARG A 25 -3.65 17.52 14.51
C ARG A 25 -3.12 17.80 15.91
N ILE A 26 -2.26 16.93 16.39
CA ILE A 26 -1.45 17.13 17.61
C ILE A 26 0.00 17.17 17.15
N ASP A 27 0.72 18.20 17.59
CA ASP A 27 2.15 18.32 17.28
C ASP A 27 2.90 17.14 17.90
N PRO A 28 3.60 16.30 17.10
CA PRO A 28 4.37 15.18 17.61
C PRO A 28 5.39 15.57 18.69
N ASP A 29 5.93 16.79 18.63
CA ASP A 29 6.89 17.30 19.59
C ASP A 29 6.27 17.55 20.98
N THR A 30 4.94 17.68 21.06
CA THR A 30 4.23 17.78 22.35
C THR A 30 3.99 16.43 23.01
N LEU A 31 4.12 15.33 22.29
CA LEU A 31 3.93 13.96 22.76
C LEU A 31 5.24 13.31 23.26
N THR A 32 6.21 14.13 23.63
CA THR A 32 7.49 13.65 24.19
C THR A 32 7.30 13.13 25.61
N ILE A 33 7.92 11.99 25.91
CA ILE A 33 8.02 11.44 27.26
C ILE A 33 9.51 11.51 27.67
N ASP A 34 9.82 12.15 28.77
CA ASP A 34 11.20 12.34 29.27
C ASP A 34 12.15 12.95 28.23
N GLY A 35 11.64 13.82 27.34
CA GLY A 35 12.42 14.44 26.26
C GLY A 35 12.69 13.52 25.07
N ILE A 36 12.12 12.31 25.06
CA ILE A 36 12.24 11.34 23.98
C ILE A 36 11.07 11.54 22.99
N THR A 37 11.38 11.77 21.72
CA THR A 37 10.37 11.91 20.68
C THR A 37 9.62 10.61 20.44
N ILE A 38 8.37 10.67 19.96
CA ILE A 38 7.55 9.47 19.69
C ILE A 38 8.23 8.45 18.75
N GLU A 39 9.13 8.91 17.89
CA GLU A 39 9.92 8.07 17.00
C GLU A 39 10.92 7.16 17.73
N GLN A 40 11.39 7.59 18.90
CA GLN A 40 12.41 6.91 19.69
C GLN A 40 11.84 6.24 20.96
N GLN A 41 10.56 6.47 21.27
CA GLN A 41 9.90 5.86 22.42
C GLN A 41 9.85 4.33 22.32
N SER A 42 9.94 3.67 23.47
CA SER A 42 9.79 2.21 23.57
C SER A 42 8.33 1.79 23.26
N GLN A 43 8.12 0.49 23.08
CA GLN A 43 6.79 -0.06 22.86
C GLN A 43 5.86 0.25 24.04
N GLU A 44 6.35 0.09 25.27
CA GLU A 44 5.59 0.33 26.49
C GLU A 44 5.21 1.82 26.64
N GLN A 45 6.12 2.73 26.28
CA GLN A 45 5.85 4.18 26.30
C GLN A 45 4.76 4.56 25.29
N LEU A 46 4.83 4.00 24.09
CA LEU A 46 3.81 4.24 23.06
C LEU A 46 2.43 3.67 23.46
N ILE A 47 2.38 2.51 24.13
CA ILE A 47 1.13 1.95 24.68
C ILE A 47 0.57 2.86 25.77
N ALA A 48 1.43 3.32 26.69
CA ALA A 48 1.02 4.25 27.73
C ALA A 48 0.49 5.57 27.16
N LEU A 49 1.14 6.10 26.12
CA LEU A 49 0.66 7.26 25.38
C LEU A 49 -0.74 7.03 24.79
N MET A 50 -0.95 5.88 24.14
CA MET A 50 -2.27 5.52 23.61
C MET A 50 -3.33 5.39 24.68
N GLN A 51 -2.98 4.86 25.84
CA GLN A 51 -3.90 4.71 26.96
C GLN A 51 -4.32 6.07 27.55
N ASN A 52 -3.43 7.05 27.52
CA ASN A 52 -3.68 8.40 28.04
C ASN A 52 -4.47 9.26 27.03
N GLU A 53 -4.14 9.18 25.75
CA GLU A 53 -4.68 10.06 24.71
C GLU A 53 -5.96 9.53 24.06
N LEU A 54 -6.19 8.23 24.08
CA LEU A 54 -7.40 7.63 23.50
C LEU A 54 -8.52 7.51 24.53
N SER A 55 -9.76 7.63 24.08
CA SER A 55 -10.89 7.24 24.92
C SER A 55 -10.82 5.75 25.26
N LYS A 56 -11.33 5.37 26.46
CA LYS A 56 -11.36 3.95 26.89
C LYS A 56 -12.01 3.01 25.86
N GLY A 57 -13.06 3.49 25.18
CA GLY A 57 -13.72 2.70 24.13
C GLY A 57 -12.85 2.47 22.91
N ALA A 58 -12.10 3.51 22.44
CA ALA A 58 -11.20 3.39 21.31
C ALA A 58 -9.99 2.49 21.65
N TYR A 59 -9.43 2.64 22.84
CA TYR A 59 -8.33 1.80 23.30
C TYR A 59 -8.75 0.32 23.39
N ASN A 60 -9.88 0.03 24.05
CA ASN A 60 -10.38 -1.34 24.18
C ASN A 60 -10.74 -1.98 22.83
N LYS A 61 -11.22 -1.19 21.88
CA LYS A 61 -11.48 -1.69 20.52
C LYS A 61 -10.21 -2.17 19.85
N LEU A 62 -9.13 -1.38 19.93
CA LEU A 62 -7.83 -1.74 19.33
C LEU A 62 -7.21 -2.96 20.03
N GLU A 63 -7.36 -3.07 21.35
CA GLU A 63 -6.90 -4.22 22.13
C GLU A 63 -7.65 -5.49 21.78
N ASN A 64 -8.99 -5.40 21.57
CA ASN A 64 -9.82 -6.54 21.19
C ASN A 64 -9.59 -6.98 19.73
N GLU A 65 -9.25 -6.07 18.83
CA GLU A 65 -8.90 -6.41 17.44
C GLU A 65 -7.58 -7.19 17.36
N LYS A 66 -6.58 -6.77 18.08
CA LYS A 66 -5.28 -7.44 18.24
C LYS A 66 -4.64 -6.92 19.51
N PRO A 67 -4.31 -7.78 20.50
CA PRO A 67 -3.66 -7.37 21.73
C PRO A 67 -2.38 -6.56 21.49
N PHE A 68 -2.15 -5.50 22.25
CA PHE A 68 -0.97 -4.67 22.08
C PHE A 68 0.33 -5.44 22.34
N ALA A 69 0.29 -6.46 23.19
CA ALA A 69 1.42 -7.34 23.45
C ALA A 69 1.87 -8.16 22.22
N GLU A 70 0.96 -8.41 21.28
CA GLU A 70 1.21 -9.16 20.04
C GLU A 70 1.59 -8.24 18.87
N ARG A 71 1.54 -6.93 19.06
CA ARG A 71 1.92 -5.94 18.05
C ARG A 71 3.41 -5.63 18.15
N SER A 72 4.04 -5.41 17.01
CA SER A 72 5.39 -4.86 16.99
C SER A 72 5.38 -3.38 17.40
N ARG A 73 6.54 -2.88 17.88
CA ARG A 73 6.71 -1.44 18.14
C ARG A 73 6.31 -0.57 16.95
N SER A 74 6.65 -1.03 15.73
CA SER A 74 6.32 -0.32 14.49
C SER A 74 4.80 -0.25 14.26
N GLU A 75 4.05 -1.32 14.54
CA GLU A 75 2.58 -1.31 14.45
C GLU A 75 1.95 -0.35 15.46
N ILE A 76 2.46 -0.32 16.70
CA ILE A 76 1.94 0.59 17.73
C ILE A 76 2.28 2.05 17.39
N TYR A 77 3.50 2.33 16.94
CA TYR A 77 3.89 3.65 16.48
C TYR A 77 2.96 4.16 15.35
N GLN A 78 2.58 3.30 14.41
CA GLN A 78 1.64 3.65 13.36
C GLN A 78 0.25 3.97 13.91
N LEU A 79 -0.23 3.19 14.88
CA LEU A 79 -1.51 3.49 15.54
C LEU A 79 -1.48 4.84 16.25
N VAL A 80 -0.35 5.23 16.85
CA VAL A 80 -0.17 6.57 17.43
C VAL A 80 -0.30 7.63 16.34
N LEU A 81 0.38 7.46 15.20
CA LEU A 81 0.29 8.41 14.09
C LEU A 81 -1.13 8.50 13.53
N GLU A 82 -1.83 7.38 13.35
CA GLU A 82 -3.17 7.34 12.79
C GLU A 82 -4.26 7.85 13.75
N ARG A 83 -4.14 7.53 15.03
CA ARG A 83 -5.24 7.74 15.99
C ARG A 83 -5.05 8.96 16.88
N ILE A 84 -3.82 9.32 17.17
CA ILE A 84 -3.47 10.45 18.06
C ILE A 84 -3.00 11.64 17.24
N VAL A 85 -1.89 11.50 16.53
CA VAL A 85 -1.30 12.60 15.75
C VAL A 85 -2.19 13.00 14.58
N ARG A 86 -2.82 12.03 13.90
CA ARG A 86 -3.69 12.23 12.74
C ARG A 86 -3.01 13.09 11.69
N ILE A 87 -1.94 12.56 11.14
CA ILE A 87 -1.15 13.24 10.11
C ILE A 87 -2.01 13.43 8.86
N GLU A 88 -2.11 14.66 8.40
CA GLU A 88 -2.75 15.02 7.15
C GLU A 88 -1.70 15.56 6.17
N VAL A 89 -1.68 15.02 4.95
CA VAL A 89 -0.80 15.51 3.89
C VAL A 89 -1.44 16.75 3.28
N VAL A 90 -0.83 17.91 3.47
CA VAL A 90 -1.31 19.20 2.95
C VAL A 90 -0.65 19.57 1.63
N GLY A 91 0.49 18.93 1.28
CA GLY A 91 1.17 19.14 0.01
C GLY A 91 2.07 17.96 -0.34
N ASN A 92 2.11 17.61 -1.62
CA ASN A 92 2.97 16.55 -2.14
C ASN A 92 3.53 16.97 -3.51
N TRP A 93 4.83 16.89 -3.67
CA TRP A 93 5.54 17.25 -4.90
C TRP A 93 6.37 16.05 -5.35
N ASN A 94 6.34 15.77 -6.64
CA ASN A 94 7.09 14.67 -7.21
C ASN A 94 8.62 14.95 -7.21
N LEU A 95 9.41 13.95 -7.59
CA LEU A 95 10.89 14.06 -7.59
C LEU A 95 11.39 15.23 -8.46
N TRP A 96 10.84 15.36 -9.67
CA TRP A 96 11.28 16.40 -10.61
C TRP A 96 10.97 17.81 -10.06
N GLU A 97 9.76 18.03 -9.59
CA GLU A 97 9.35 19.30 -8.95
C GLU A 97 10.22 19.59 -7.73
N SER A 98 10.45 18.59 -6.89
CA SER A 98 11.26 18.71 -5.67
C SER A 98 12.71 19.07 -5.95
N LEU A 99 13.27 18.62 -7.08
CA LEU A 99 14.66 18.93 -7.46
C LEU A 99 14.77 20.29 -8.18
N THR A 100 13.77 20.65 -8.99
CA THR A 100 13.85 21.87 -9.82
C THR A 100 13.24 23.11 -9.15
N GLN A 101 12.31 22.93 -8.21
CA GLN A 101 11.53 24.02 -7.61
C GLN A 101 11.58 24.01 -6.07
N ALA A 102 12.64 23.46 -5.48
CA ALA A 102 12.77 23.31 -4.03
C ALA A 102 12.53 24.60 -3.23
N ASP A 103 13.04 25.72 -3.70
CA ASP A 103 12.89 27.00 -3.00
C ASP A 103 11.47 27.58 -3.12
N GLN A 104 10.79 27.35 -4.24
CA GLN A 104 9.38 27.72 -4.42
C GLN A 104 8.49 26.88 -3.51
N ILE A 105 8.75 25.56 -3.44
CA ILE A 105 8.02 24.64 -2.57
C ILE A 105 8.16 25.08 -1.11
N LYS A 106 9.37 25.37 -0.65
CA LYS A 106 9.59 25.86 0.72
C LYS A 106 8.86 27.18 1.00
N ALA A 107 8.88 28.11 0.06
CA ALA A 107 8.17 29.39 0.18
C ALA A 107 6.66 29.19 0.24
N THR A 108 6.10 28.37 -0.64
CA THR A 108 4.67 28.03 -0.66
C THR A 108 4.23 27.39 0.64
N VAL A 109 4.98 26.40 1.14
CA VAL A 109 4.65 25.73 2.39
C VAL A 109 4.72 26.72 3.58
N ALA A 110 5.74 27.57 3.64
CA ALA A 110 5.87 28.56 4.72
C ALA A 110 4.74 29.61 4.70
N GLN A 111 4.20 29.92 3.53
CA GLN A 111 3.12 30.89 3.38
C GLN A 111 1.74 30.27 3.62
N ASP A 112 1.45 29.15 2.98
CA ASP A 112 0.10 28.56 2.96
C ASP A 112 -0.14 27.60 4.14
N TYR A 113 0.95 26.95 4.63
CA TYR A 113 0.90 25.94 5.68
C TYR A 113 1.98 26.17 6.74
N PRO A 114 1.92 27.26 7.53
CA PRO A 114 2.99 27.66 8.47
C PRO A 114 3.26 26.65 9.58
N LYS A 115 2.32 25.72 9.84
CA LYS A 115 2.47 24.64 10.83
C LYS A 115 2.91 23.31 10.21
N ALA A 116 2.99 23.25 8.88
CA ALA A 116 3.35 22.01 8.21
C ALA A 116 4.85 21.70 8.34
N THR A 117 5.13 20.44 8.57
CA THR A 117 6.50 19.91 8.47
C THR A 117 6.77 19.49 7.04
N LEU A 118 7.81 20.08 6.42
CA LEU A 118 8.25 19.72 5.08
C LEU A 118 9.40 18.72 5.16
N LYS A 119 9.20 17.52 4.62
CA LYS A 119 10.27 16.50 4.53
C LYS A 119 10.43 16.00 3.09
N PHE A 120 11.68 15.72 2.71
CA PHE A 120 11.97 14.98 1.48
C PHE A 120 11.95 13.49 1.83
N ILE A 121 10.99 12.76 1.28
CA ILE A 121 10.78 11.35 1.60
C ILE A 121 10.72 10.48 0.35
N SER A 122 10.96 9.20 0.55
CA SER A 122 10.63 8.16 -0.42
C SER A 122 9.51 7.31 0.15
N TRP A 123 8.44 7.13 -0.61
CA TRP A 123 7.35 6.21 -0.26
C TRP A 123 7.76 4.75 -0.46
N LEU A 124 8.80 4.50 -1.29
CA LEU A 124 9.35 3.17 -1.55
C LEU A 124 10.35 2.79 -0.45
N THR A 125 9.84 2.33 0.67
CA THR A 125 10.63 1.88 1.82
C THR A 125 10.42 0.39 2.06
N SER A 126 11.30 -0.25 2.85
CA SER A 126 11.09 -1.63 3.31
C SER A 126 9.77 -1.79 4.04
N ASP A 127 9.40 -0.78 4.80
CA ASP A 127 8.15 -0.74 5.55
C ASP A 127 6.93 -0.75 4.63
N PHE A 128 6.97 -0.06 3.49
CA PHE A 128 5.91 -0.08 2.49
C PHE A 128 5.61 -1.50 1.97
N VAL A 129 6.63 -2.34 1.84
CA VAL A 129 6.46 -3.74 1.40
C VAL A 129 5.90 -4.64 2.51
N THR A 130 6.28 -4.36 3.77
CA THR A 130 5.95 -5.23 4.92
C THR A 130 4.66 -4.83 5.64
N ARG A 131 4.18 -3.60 5.46
CA ARG A 131 2.96 -3.09 6.10
C ARG A 131 1.69 -3.54 5.37
N PRO A 132 0.57 -3.72 6.10
CA PRO A 132 -0.75 -3.89 5.48
C PRO A 132 -1.19 -2.60 4.78
N GLN A 133 -2.26 -2.69 4.00
CA GLN A 133 -2.87 -1.48 3.44
C GLN A 133 -3.49 -0.62 4.54
N SER A 134 -3.41 0.70 4.40
CA SER A 134 -4.00 1.70 5.29
C SER A 134 -4.60 2.83 4.44
N SER A 135 -5.56 3.55 5.01
CA SER A 135 -6.11 4.77 4.42
C SER A 135 -5.18 5.97 4.59
N GLU A 136 -4.23 5.87 5.52
CA GLU A 136 -3.28 6.92 5.81
C GLU A 136 -1.99 6.75 4.99
N PRO A 137 -1.56 7.77 4.21
CA PRO A 137 -0.42 7.66 3.31
C PRO A 137 0.88 7.22 4.00
N PHE A 138 1.15 7.72 5.21
CA PHE A 138 2.37 7.42 5.96
C PHE A 138 2.44 5.99 6.50
N THR A 139 1.30 5.32 6.64
CA THR A 139 1.19 3.97 7.20
C THR A 139 0.80 2.95 6.14
N ALA A 140 0.48 3.41 4.93
CA ALA A 140 0.07 2.54 3.83
C ALA A 140 1.18 1.58 3.40
N GLY A 141 0.79 0.34 3.10
CA GLY A 141 1.68 -0.70 2.60
C GLY A 141 0.99 -1.61 1.59
N ILE A 142 1.78 -2.44 0.91
CA ILE A 142 1.29 -3.33 -0.16
C ILE A 142 1.22 -4.80 0.25
N ARG A 143 1.64 -5.17 1.47
CA ARG A 143 1.72 -6.60 1.87
C ARG A 143 0.42 -7.35 1.64
N THR A 144 -0.71 -6.79 2.07
CA THR A 144 -2.02 -7.46 1.93
C THR A 144 -2.40 -7.64 0.46
N ALA A 145 -2.19 -6.61 -0.37
CA ALA A 145 -2.47 -6.67 -1.80
C ALA A 145 -1.54 -7.66 -2.52
N ALA A 146 -0.24 -7.64 -2.19
CA ALA A 146 0.75 -8.55 -2.78
C ALA A 146 0.48 -10.02 -2.41
N LEU A 147 0.21 -10.32 -1.13
CA LEU A 147 -0.13 -11.67 -0.68
C LEU A 147 -1.47 -12.13 -1.26
N GLY A 148 -2.48 -11.25 -1.32
CA GLY A 148 -3.77 -11.56 -1.95
C GLY A 148 -3.61 -11.91 -3.42
N SER A 149 -2.84 -11.13 -4.19
CA SER A 149 -2.53 -11.41 -5.59
C SER A 149 -1.77 -12.72 -5.76
N LEU A 150 -0.77 -12.98 -4.90
CA LEU A 150 0.01 -14.22 -4.91
C LEU A 150 -0.88 -15.46 -4.70
N TRP A 151 -1.75 -15.42 -3.68
CA TRP A 151 -2.69 -16.50 -3.42
C TRP A 151 -3.68 -16.69 -4.56
N THR A 152 -4.22 -15.61 -5.11
CA THR A 152 -5.14 -15.69 -6.27
C THR A 152 -4.47 -16.34 -7.47
N ILE A 153 -3.26 -15.92 -7.83
CA ILE A 153 -2.48 -16.50 -8.91
C ILE A 153 -2.19 -17.98 -8.64
N LEU A 154 -1.75 -18.32 -7.42
CA LEU A 154 -1.45 -19.69 -7.04
C LEU A 154 -2.66 -20.62 -7.21
N PHE A 155 -3.81 -20.26 -6.65
CA PHE A 155 -5.04 -21.04 -6.78
C PHE A 155 -5.52 -21.11 -8.22
N THR A 156 -5.42 -20.01 -8.97
CA THR A 156 -5.79 -20.00 -10.38
C THR A 156 -4.93 -20.98 -11.18
N ILE A 157 -3.61 -20.98 -11.00
CA ILE A 157 -2.72 -21.92 -11.67
C ILE A 157 -3.01 -23.36 -11.24
N LEU A 158 -3.15 -23.63 -9.94
CA LEU A 158 -3.42 -24.97 -9.43
C LEU A 158 -4.71 -25.59 -9.97
N ILE A 159 -5.72 -24.79 -10.25
CA ILE A 159 -7.00 -25.27 -10.75
C ILE A 159 -7.07 -25.18 -12.27
N ALA A 160 -6.78 -24.02 -12.86
CA ALA A 160 -6.95 -23.78 -14.27
C ALA A 160 -5.95 -24.54 -15.14
N PHE A 161 -4.68 -24.68 -14.68
CA PHE A 161 -3.65 -25.36 -15.46
C PHE A 161 -3.94 -26.85 -15.65
N PRO A 162 -4.22 -27.67 -14.61
CA PRO A 162 -4.56 -29.07 -14.80
C PRO A 162 -5.82 -29.29 -15.64
N ILE A 163 -6.85 -28.47 -15.42
CA ILE A 163 -8.09 -28.55 -16.20
C ILE A 163 -7.82 -28.18 -17.65
N GLY A 164 -7.08 -27.11 -17.92
CA GLY A 164 -6.73 -26.67 -19.26
C GLY A 164 -5.90 -27.68 -20.03
N VAL A 165 -4.86 -28.22 -19.37
CA VAL A 165 -4.03 -29.29 -19.97
C VAL A 165 -4.86 -30.55 -20.23
N GLY A 166 -5.68 -30.98 -19.26
CA GLY A 166 -6.56 -32.14 -19.45
C GLY A 166 -7.55 -31.96 -20.58
N ALA A 167 -8.16 -30.78 -20.69
CA ALA A 167 -9.07 -30.43 -21.77
C ALA A 167 -8.35 -30.42 -23.14
N ALA A 168 -7.13 -29.86 -23.20
CA ALA A 168 -6.34 -29.84 -24.43
C ALA A 168 -5.98 -31.25 -24.92
N ILE A 169 -5.48 -32.10 -23.99
CA ILE A 169 -5.18 -33.51 -24.34
C ILE A 169 -6.43 -34.25 -24.78
N TYR A 170 -7.55 -34.06 -24.06
CA TYR A 170 -8.82 -34.70 -24.46
C TYR A 170 -9.26 -34.29 -25.88
N LEU A 171 -9.19 -32.99 -26.18
CA LEU A 171 -9.61 -32.46 -27.48
C LEU A 171 -8.67 -32.86 -28.62
N GLU A 172 -7.37 -33.02 -28.35
CA GLU A 172 -6.36 -33.39 -29.36
C GLU A 172 -6.35 -34.91 -29.63
N GLU A 173 -6.36 -35.70 -28.55
CA GLU A 173 -6.12 -37.16 -28.63
C GLU A 173 -7.42 -37.98 -28.69
N TYR A 174 -8.47 -37.57 -27.96
CA TYR A 174 -9.65 -38.41 -27.73
C TYR A 174 -10.95 -37.87 -28.32
N ALA A 175 -10.99 -36.58 -28.70
CA ALA A 175 -12.24 -35.98 -29.12
C ALA A 175 -12.62 -36.47 -30.52
N THR A 176 -13.73 -37.21 -30.63
CA THR A 176 -14.36 -37.50 -31.89
C THR A 176 -14.99 -36.24 -32.49
N GLY A 177 -15.00 -36.08 -33.83
CA GLY A 177 -15.49 -34.89 -34.51
C GLY A 177 -17.00 -34.62 -34.39
N ASN A 178 -17.55 -34.74 -33.18
CA ASN A 178 -18.96 -34.51 -32.93
C ASN A 178 -19.28 -32.98 -32.75
N ARG A 179 -20.58 -32.65 -32.77
CA ARG A 179 -21.05 -31.26 -32.67
C ARG A 179 -20.62 -30.57 -31.36
N LEU A 180 -20.58 -31.31 -30.25
CA LEU A 180 -20.22 -30.79 -28.94
C LEU A 180 -18.74 -30.36 -28.91
N ASN A 181 -17.84 -31.24 -29.36
CA ASN A 181 -16.42 -30.95 -29.41
C ASN A 181 -16.10 -29.77 -30.34
N ARG A 182 -16.84 -29.60 -31.42
CA ARG A 182 -16.70 -28.45 -32.33
C ARG A 182 -17.12 -27.15 -31.63
N ILE A 183 -18.20 -27.16 -30.84
CA ILE A 183 -18.63 -25.98 -30.07
C ILE A 183 -17.57 -25.62 -29.05
N ILE A 184 -17.03 -26.59 -28.29
CA ILE A 184 -15.97 -26.37 -27.30
C ILE A 184 -14.72 -25.77 -27.99
N GLN A 185 -14.26 -26.38 -29.08
CA GLN A 185 -13.09 -25.89 -29.82
C GLN A 185 -13.29 -24.46 -30.35
N THR A 186 -14.49 -24.17 -30.88
CA THR A 186 -14.81 -22.80 -31.33
C THR A 186 -14.77 -21.79 -30.20
N ASN A 187 -15.27 -22.14 -29.01
CA ASN A 187 -15.19 -21.25 -27.82
C ASN A 187 -13.75 -21.03 -27.36
N ILE A 188 -12.94 -22.11 -27.30
CA ILE A 188 -11.51 -21.99 -26.94
C ILE A 188 -10.77 -21.08 -27.94
N ASN A 189 -11.00 -21.26 -29.24
CA ASN A 189 -10.37 -20.43 -30.26
C ASN A 189 -10.81 -18.96 -30.16
N ASN A 190 -12.08 -18.70 -29.85
CA ASN A 190 -12.60 -17.36 -29.68
C ASN A 190 -11.98 -16.69 -28.42
N LEU A 191 -11.90 -17.41 -27.31
CA LEU A 191 -11.27 -16.93 -26.08
C LEU A 191 -9.78 -16.64 -26.28
N ALA A 192 -9.06 -17.49 -27.01
CA ALA A 192 -7.65 -17.29 -27.30
C ALA A 192 -7.40 -16.05 -28.20
N GLY A 193 -8.39 -15.66 -29.00
CA GLY A 193 -8.33 -14.47 -29.87
C GLY A 193 -8.65 -13.15 -29.17
N VAL A 194 -9.20 -13.18 -27.95
CA VAL A 194 -9.58 -11.96 -27.23
C VAL A 194 -8.43 -11.50 -26.34
N PRO A 195 -7.97 -10.24 -26.47
CA PRO A 195 -6.94 -9.71 -25.58
C PRO A 195 -7.37 -9.80 -24.11
N SER A 196 -6.45 -10.21 -23.22
CA SER A 196 -6.71 -10.37 -21.79
C SER A 196 -7.24 -9.09 -21.10
N ILE A 197 -6.93 -7.93 -21.64
CA ILE A 197 -7.41 -6.63 -21.16
C ILE A 197 -8.95 -6.48 -21.21
N VAL A 198 -9.63 -7.29 -22.01
CA VAL A 198 -11.11 -7.26 -22.13
C VAL A 198 -11.77 -8.02 -20.97
N TYR A 199 -11.02 -8.88 -20.29
CA TYR A 199 -11.53 -9.68 -19.16
C TYR A 199 -11.31 -9.04 -17.78
N GLY A 200 -10.70 -7.86 -17.68
CA GLY A 200 -10.59 -7.08 -16.44
C GLY A 200 -9.22 -6.64 -16.09
#